data_c3789558c428f70ff120555df0f83e6d
#
_entry.id   c3789558c428f70ff120555df0f83e6d
#
_cell.length_a   1.000
_cell.length_b   1.000
_cell.length_c   1.000
_cell.angle_alpha   90.00
_cell.angle_beta   90.00
_cell.angle_gamma   90.00
#
_symmetry.space_group_name_H-M   'P 1'
#
loop_
_entity.id
_entity.type
_entity.pdbx_description
1 polymer ?
#
loop_
_entity_poly.entity_id
_entity_poly.type
_entity_poly.pdbx_seq_one_letter_code
_entity_poly.pdbx_strand_id
1 'polypeptide(L)'
;MSELLLDAAGRRRSPATLPEFHAGRPPRNKGMRYPADPPTIEEIVTVMRHAGDGVHGRRLRGLIVVLWRAGLRICEALALTEADLDARRGSLLVRRGKGGRRREVGMDDWAWEQLGPWLQARVELPVGPLF
;
A
#
# COMPACT_ATOMS: atom_id res chain seq x y z
N MET A 1 -20.49 14.21 -20.64
CA MET A 1 -21.29 13.18 -19.93
C MET A 1 -21.00 11.75 -20.39
N SER A 2 -20.73 11.50 -21.66
CA SER A 2 -20.39 10.16 -22.15
C SER A 2 -19.04 9.62 -21.63
N GLU A 3 -18.06 10.46 -21.38
CA GLU A 3 -16.73 10.04 -20.89
C GLU A 3 -16.74 9.47 -19.47
N LEU A 4 -17.68 9.87 -18.63
CA LEU A 4 -17.83 9.34 -17.28
C LEU A 4 -18.39 7.90 -17.24
N LEU A 5 -18.98 7.44 -18.34
CA LEU A 5 -19.61 6.11 -18.43
C LEU A 5 -18.67 5.02 -18.96
N LEU A 6 -17.50 5.42 -19.45
CA LEU A 6 -16.51 4.49 -20.00
C LEU A 6 -15.23 4.47 -19.17
N ASP A 7 -14.58 3.32 -19.10
CA ASP A 7 -13.24 3.18 -18.50
C ASP A 7 -12.16 3.60 -19.52
N ALA A 8 -10.90 3.60 -19.07
CA ALA A 8 -9.76 3.96 -19.93
C ALA A 8 -9.59 3.04 -21.15
N ALA A 9 -10.19 1.87 -21.15
CA ALA A 9 -10.20 0.92 -22.28
C ALA A 9 -11.46 1.05 -23.15
N GLY A 10 -12.29 2.07 -22.91
CA GLY A 10 -13.53 2.32 -23.66
C GLY A 10 -14.68 1.36 -23.32
N ARG A 11 -14.60 0.61 -22.22
CA ARG A 11 -15.65 -0.30 -21.79
C ARG A 11 -16.62 0.39 -20.83
N ARG A 12 -17.86 -0.04 -20.83
CA ARG A 12 -18.88 0.49 -19.94
C ARG A 12 -18.50 0.30 -18.47
N ARG A 13 -18.44 1.39 -17.71
CA ARG A 13 -18.19 1.34 -16.27
C ARG A 13 -19.40 0.78 -15.53
N SER A 14 -19.15 0.00 -14.48
CA SER A 14 -20.21 -0.37 -13.56
C SER A 14 -20.82 0.87 -12.91
N PRO A 15 -22.16 0.99 -12.80
CA PRO A 15 -22.78 2.10 -12.07
C PRO A 15 -22.22 2.30 -10.67
N ALA A 16 -21.83 1.22 -9.98
CA ALA A 16 -21.25 1.27 -8.64
C ALA A 16 -19.90 1.99 -8.57
N THR A 17 -19.22 2.21 -9.72
CA THR A 17 -17.95 2.94 -9.78
C THR A 17 -18.12 4.43 -10.13
N LEU A 18 -19.35 4.87 -10.35
CA LEU A 18 -19.64 6.27 -10.63
C LEU A 18 -19.68 7.08 -9.33
N PRO A 19 -19.10 8.30 -9.31
CA PRO A 19 -18.97 9.10 -8.10
C PRO A 19 -20.30 9.36 -7.37
N GLU A 20 -21.38 9.51 -8.11
CA GLU A 20 -22.69 9.87 -7.56
C GLU A 20 -23.57 8.65 -7.21
N PHE A 21 -23.16 7.44 -7.59
CA PHE A 21 -23.99 6.25 -7.38
C PHE A 21 -24.32 6.00 -5.90
N HIS A 22 -23.38 6.29 -5.03
CA HIS A 22 -23.52 6.09 -3.59
C HIS A 22 -24.02 7.34 -2.85
N ALA A 23 -24.25 8.44 -3.56
CA ALA A 23 -24.71 9.68 -2.95
C ALA A 23 -26.06 9.47 -2.24
N GLY A 24 -26.11 9.86 -0.96
CA GLY A 24 -27.30 9.69 -0.12
C GLY A 24 -27.64 8.23 0.26
N ARG A 25 -26.82 7.26 -0.14
CA ARG A 25 -27.03 5.84 0.20
C ARG A 25 -26.01 5.41 1.24
N PRO A 26 -26.41 5.06 2.46
CA PRO A 26 -25.48 4.50 3.44
C PRO A 26 -24.99 3.12 2.99
N PRO A 27 -23.76 2.70 3.37
CA PRO A 27 -23.30 1.33 3.15
C PRO A 27 -24.30 0.33 3.74
N ARG A 28 -24.49 -0.82 3.07
CA ARG A 28 -25.40 -1.88 3.55
C ARG A 28 -25.05 -2.38 4.95
N ASN A 29 -23.77 -2.33 5.30
CA ASN A 29 -23.24 -2.76 6.60
C ASN A 29 -23.09 -1.60 7.61
N LYS A 30 -23.70 -0.43 7.35
CA LYS A 30 -23.64 0.69 8.29
C LYS A 30 -24.21 0.29 9.64
N GLY A 31 -23.43 0.50 10.70
CA GLY A 31 -23.82 0.14 12.07
C GLY A 31 -23.64 -1.33 12.45
N MET A 32 -23.26 -2.20 11.49
CA MET A 32 -22.90 -3.59 11.79
C MET A 32 -21.47 -3.65 12.32
N ARG A 33 -21.26 -4.48 13.33
CA ARG A 33 -19.93 -4.78 13.87
C ARG A 33 -19.58 -6.22 13.51
N TYR A 34 -18.38 -6.40 13.00
CA TYR A 34 -17.84 -7.72 12.69
C TYR A 34 -16.73 -8.04 13.67
N PRO A 35 -16.57 -9.31 14.10
CA PRO A 35 -15.42 -9.71 14.87
C PRO A 35 -14.13 -9.44 14.07
N ALA A 36 -13.06 -9.11 14.79
CA ALA A 36 -11.77 -8.94 14.15
C ALA A 36 -11.32 -10.28 13.55
N ASP A 37 -10.96 -10.27 12.28
CA ASP A 37 -10.44 -11.41 11.53
C ASP A 37 -9.21 -10.99 10.75
N PRO A 38 -8.10 -10.68 11.44
CA PRO A 38 -6.87 -10.29 10.78
C PRO A 38 -6.26 -11.48 10.05
N PRO A 39 -5.56 -11.26 8.92
CA PRO A 39 -4.87 -12.33 8.23
C PRO A 39 -3.82 -12.96 9.12
N THR A 40 -3.62 -14.27 8.99
CA THR A 40 -2.54 -14.98 9.66
C THR A 40 -1.20 -14.66 9.01
N ILE A 41 -0.11 -14.96 9.72
CA ILE A 41 1.25 -14.80 9.18
C ILE A 41 1.41 -15.64 7.91
N GLU A 42 0.92 -16.87 7.92
CA GLU A 42 0.96 -17.79 6.78
C GLU A 42 0.23 -17.24 5.57
N GLU A 43 -0.91 -16.62 5.77
CA GLU A 43 -1.68 -15.98 4.69
C GLU A 43 -0.92 -14.80 4.09
N ILE A 44 -0.35 -13.93 4.91
CA ILE A 44 0.45 -12.79 4.44
C ILE A 44 1.67 -13.27 3.65
N VAL A 45 2.42 -14.24 4.18
CA VAL A 45 3.61 -14.79 3.51
C VAL A 45 3.21 -15.48 2.21
N THR A 46 2.08 -16.19 2.18
CA THR A 46 1.56 -16.82 0.96
C THR A 46 1.28 -15.78 -0.13
N VAL A 47 0.61 -14.70 0.21
CA VAL A 47 0.36 -13.60 -0.74
C VAL A 47 1.67 -12.99 -1.25
N MET A 48 2.64 -12.76 -0.37
CA MET A 48 3.96 -12.25 -0.75
C MET A 48 4.67 -13.20 -1.74
N ARG A 49 4.61 -14.49 -1.52
CA ARG A 49 5.20 -15.49 -2.43
C ARG A 49 4.52 -15.51 -3.80
N HIS A 50 3.21 -15.35 -3.83
CA HIS A 50 2.43 -15.32 -5.08
C HIS A 50 2.62 -14.03 -5.89
N ALA A 51 3.19 -12.99 -5.30
CA ALA A 51 3.46 -11.74 -6.01
C ALA A 51 4.44 -11.90 -7.17
N GLY A 52 5.31 -12.93 -7.13
CA GLY A 52 6.29 -13.21 -8.17
C GLY A 52 7.57 -12.39 -8.06
N ASP A 53 8.53 -12.65 -8.96
CA ASP A 53 9.87 -12.04 -8.94
C ASP A 53 10.06 -10.90 -9.96
N GLY A 54 9.03 -10.56 -10.71
CA GLY A 54 9.03 -9.40 -11.61
C GLY A 54 9.05 -8.07 -10.83
N VAL A 55 9.17 -6.97 -11.57
CA VAL A 55 9.20 -5.61 -10.98
C VAL A 55 7.95 -5.35 -10.12
N HIS A 56 6.78 -5.69 -10.63
CA HIS A 56 5.52 -5.54 -9.88
C HIS A 56 5.46 -6.42 -8.63
N GLY A 57 5.94 -7.65 -8.71
CA GLY A 57 5.95 -8.57 -7.57
C GLY A 57 6.88 -8.09 -6.46
N ARG A 58 8.06 -7.59 -6.82
CA ARG A 58 9.02 -6.99 -5.87
C ARG A 58 8.45 -5.75 -5.20
N ARG A 59 7.81 -4.88 -5.98
CA ARG A 59 7.12 -3.69 -5.47
C ARG A 59 6.02 -4.07 -4.49
N LEU A 60 5.17 -5.01 -4.86
CA LEU A 60 4.06 -5.45 -4.02
C LEU A 60 4.55 -6.08 -2.71
N ARG A 61 5.56 -6.94 -2.76
CA ARG A 61 6.16 -7.51 -1.54
C ARG A 61 6.74 -6.43 -0.64
N GLY A 62 7.46 -5.46 -1.21
CA GLY A 62 8.00 -4.34 -0.46
C GLY A 62 6.91 -3.51 0.21
N LEU A 63 5.83 -3.23 -0.50
CA LEU A 63 4.69 -2.51 0.05
C LEU A 63 4.00 -3.29 1.19
N ILE A 64 3.73 -4.58 0.99
CA ILE A 64 3.12 -5.43 2.01
C ILE A 64 3.98 -5.47 3.27
N VAL A 65 5.28 -5.63 3.13
CA VAL A 65 6.20 -5.70 4.26
C VAL A 65 6.23 -4.40 5.06
N VAL A 66 6.22 -3.27 4.40
CA VAL A 66 6.18 -1.96 5.05
C VAL A 66 4.87 -1.75 5.78
N LEU A 67 3.74 -2.10 5.18
CA LEU A 67 2.44 -2.01 5.84
C LEU A 67 2.36 -2.93 7.06
N TRP A 68 2.87 -4.12 6.95
CA TRP A 68 2.77 -5.13 8.00
C TRP A 68 3.79 -4.94 9.13
N ARG A 69 5.07 -4.80 8.78
CA ARG A 69 6.16 -4.79 9.77
C ARG A 69 6.43 -3.39 10.35
N ALA A 70 6.27 -2.36 9.57
CA ALA A 70 6.37 -0.98 10.07
C ALA A 70 5.02 -0.44 10.57
N GLY A 71 3.91 -1.10 10.26
CA GLY A 71 2.59 -0.70 10.73
C GLY A 71 2.08 0.61 10.13
N LEU A 72 2.50 0.93 8.91
CA LEU A 72 2.06 2.15 8.24
C LEU A 72 0.62 2.01 7.70
N ARG A 73 -0.09 3.13 7.65
CA ARG A 73 -1.30 3.23 6.84
C ARG A 73 -0.94 3.27 5.36
N ILE A 74 -1.85 2.81 4.50
CA ILE A 74 -1.61 2.78 3.05
C ILE A 74 -1.20 4.16 2.50
N CYS A 75 -1.85 5.23 2.91
CA CYS A 75 -1.50 6.57 2.46
C CYS A 75 -0.11 7.01 2.94
N GLU A 76 0.29 6.61 4.13
CA GLU A 76 1.63 6.86 4.66
C GLU A 76 2.70 6.11 3.88
N ALA A 77 2.47 4.84 3.57
CA ALA A 77 3.38 4.03 2.76
C ALA A 77 3.52 4.59 1.33
N LEU A 78 2.43 4.99 0.70
CA LEU A 78 2.44 5.57 -0.65
C LEU A 78 3.08 6.97 -0.71
N ALA A 79 3.18 7.67 0.41
CA ALA A 79 3.86 8.95 0.51
C ALA A 79 5.36 8.83 0.79
N LEU A 80 5.89 7.63 1.05
CA LEU A 80 7.31 7.41 1.28
C LEU A 80 8.15 7.73 0.04
N THR A 81 9.33 8.27 0.29
CA THR A 81 10.41 8.39 -0.68
C THR A 81 11.63 7.60 -0.19
N GLU A 82 12.60 7.36 -1.06
CA GLU A 82 13.84 6.67 -0.66
C GLU A 82 14.58 7.42 0.44
N ALA A 83 14.50 8.76 0.45
CA ALA A 83 15.13 9.59 1.48
C ALA A 83 14.52 9.40 2.88
N ASP A 84 13.31 8.84 2.97
CA ASP A 84 12.65 8.56 4.24
C ASP A 84 13.12 7.24 4.87
N LEU A 85 13.91 6.44 4.16
CA LEU A 85 14.43 5.15 4.62
C LEU A 85 15.83 5.33 5.22
N ASP A 86 16.05 4.77 6.39
CA ASP A 86 17.36 4.64 7.01
C ASP A 86 17.62 3.19 7.40
N ALA A 87 18.16 2.43 6.47
CA ALA A 87 18.45 1.01 6.67
C ALA A 87 19.52 0.76 7.75
N ARG A 88 20.43 1.71 7.97
CA ARG A 88 21.47 1.59 9.02
C ARG A 88 20.85 1.63 10.41
N ARG A 89 19.87 2.52 10.61
CA ARG A 89 19.14 2.63 11.87
C ARG A 89 17.96 1.66 11.93
N GLY A 90 17.60 1.05 10.82
CA GLY A 90 16.43 0.20 10.72
C GLY A 90 15.11 0.97 10.86
N SER A 91 15.06 2.22 10.41
CA SER A 91 13.92 3.10 10.61
C SER A 91 13.39 3.74 9.33
N LEU A 92 12.13 4.13 9.39
CA LEU A 92 11.42 4.89 8.34
C LEU A 92 10.92 6.20 8.93
N LEU A 93 10.94 7.26 8.14
CA LEU A 93 10.33 8.53 8.50
C LEU A 93 8.93 8.65 7.87
N VAL A 94 7.91 8.75 8.72
CA VAL A 94 6.56 9.12 8.29
C VAL A 94 6.40 10.62 8.45
N ARG A 95 6.40 11.35 7.33
CA ARG A 95 6.40 12.81 7.34
C ARG A 95 5.06 13.39 7.77
N ARG A 96 3.95 12.78 7.33
CA ARG A 96 2.59 13.21 7.64
C ARG A 96 1.77 12.02 8.10
N GLY A 97 1.79 11.74 9.39
CA GLY A 97 0.96 10.74 10.02
C GLY A 97 -0.40 11.32 10.43
N LYS A 98 -1.08 10.61 11.33
CA LYS A 98 -2.35 11.06 11.90
C LYS A 98 -2.23 12.45 12.52
N GLY A 99 -3.10 13.37 12.12
CA GLY A 99 -3.06 14.76 12.58
C GLY A 99 -1.89 15.57 12.01
N GLY A 100 -1.29 15.14 10.89
CA GLY A 100 -0.16 15.80 10.24
C GLY A 100 1.16 15.66 10.99
N ARG A 101 1.23 14.76 11.97
CA ARG A 101 2.42 14.58 12.82
C ARG A 101 3.49 13.73 12.14
N ARG A 102 4.71 14.15 12.31
CA ARG A 102 5.92 13.42 11.90
C ARG A 102 6.26 12.36 12.95
N ARG A 103 6.63 11.16 12.51
CA ARG A 103 7.14 10.12 13.41
C ARG A 103 8.16 9.24 12.71
N GLU A 104 9.08 8.72 13.48
CA GLU A 104 10.02 7.68 13.04
C GLU A 104 9.52 6.33 13.52
N VAL A 105 9.59 5.31 12.64
CA VAL A 105 9.10 3.96 12.90
C VAL A 105 10.22 2.97 12.64
N GLY A 106 10.45 2.05 13.57
CA GLY A 106 11.40 0.95 13.39
C GLY A 106 10.82 -0.17 12.55
N MET A 107 11.70 -0.88 11.84
CA MET A 107 11.35 -2.09 11.09
C MET A 107 12.46 -3.12 11.29
N ASP A 108 12.09 -4.39 11.51
CA ASP A 108 13.02 -5.47 11.81
C ASP A 108 13.88 -5.87 10.59
N ASP A 109 14.98 -6.57 10.85
CA ASP A 109 15.96 -6.96 9.83
C ASP A 109 15.33 -7.82 8.73
N TRP A 110 14.47 -8.75 9.10
CA TRP A 110 13.77 -9.57 8.12
C TRP A 110 12.96 -8.73 7.14
N ALA A 111 12.28 -7.71 7.63
CA ALA A 111 11.51 -6.80 6.78
C ALA A 111 12.41 -6.01 5.82
N TRP A 112 13.56 -5.55 6.28
CA TRP A 112 14.55 -4.90 5.42
C TRP A 112 15.08 -5.84 4.33
N GLU A 113 15.30 -7.10 4.66
CA GLU A 113 15.69 -8.12 3.68
C GLU A 113 14.61 -8.32 2.61
N GLN A 114 13.33 -8.35 3.01
CA GLN A 114 12.21 -8.49 2.07
C GLN A 114 12.00 -7.25 1.20
N LEU A 115 12.32 -6.07 1.70
CA LEU A 115 12.24 -4.81 0.97
C LEU A 115 13.40 -4.65 -0.03
N GLY A 116 14.55 -5.24 0.24
CA GLY A 116 15.79 -5.09 -0.53
C GLY A 116 15.63 -5.30 -2.03
N PRO A 117 15.01 -6.38 -2.52
CA PRO A 117 14.81 -6.62 -3.95
C PRO A 117 14.05 -5.49 -4.66
N TRP A 118 13.07 -4.89 -4.01
CA TRP A 118 12.37 -3.73 -4.55
C TRP A 118 13.28 -2.49 -4.61
N LEU A 119 14.04 -2.23 -3.55
CA LEU A 119 14.96 -1.10 -3.53
C LEU A 119 16.01 -1.20 -4.64
N GLN A 120 16.52 -2.41 -4.92
CA GLN A 120 17.43 -2.66 -6.05
C GLN A 120 16.75 -2.38 -7.39
N ALA A 121 15.55 -2.90 -7.60
CA ALA A 121 14.79 -2.67 -8.83
C ALA A 121 14.43 -1.18 -9.00
N ARG A 122 14.19 -0.49 -7.89
CA ARG A 122 13.81 0.92 -7.87
C ARG A 122 14.91 1.84 -8.42
N VAL A 123 16.18 1.47 -8.26
CA VAL A 123 17.31 2.25 -8.78
C VAL A 123 17.25 2.42 -10.31
N GLU A 124 16.73 1.42 -11.02
CA GLU A 124 16.58 1.44 -12.47
C GLU A 124 15.37 2.27 -12.95
N LEU A 125 14.52 2.70 -12.06
CA LEU A 125 13.29 3.41 -12.38
C LEU A 125 13.46 4.94 -12.21
N PRO A 126 12.62 5.74 -12.89
CA PRO A 126 12.64 7.20 -12.70
C PRO A 126 12.45 7.61 -11.25
N VAL A 127 13.03 8.72 -10.87
CA VAL A 127 12.85 9.30 -9.52
C VAL A 127 11.38 9.62 -9.27
N GLY A 128 10.88 9.27 -8.11
CA GLY A 128 9.48 9.45 -7.73
C GLY A 128 9.18 8.85 -6.37
N PRO A 129 7.89 8.56 -6.07
CA PRO A 129 7.51 7.86 -4.83
C PRO A 129 8.19 6.50 -4.75
N LEU A 130 8.33 5.98 -3.52
CA LEU A 130 8.98 4.69 -3.29
C LEU A 130 8.20 3.53 -3.95
N PHE A 131 6.87 3.57 -3.87
CA PHE A 131 5.98 2.54 -4.40
C PHE A 131 5.09 3.03 -5.53
#